data_6a0924861f6fe8200b2e3ceef1a5594e
#
_entry.id   6a0924861f6fe8200b2e3ceef1a5594e
#
_cell.length_a   1.000
_cell.length_b   1.000
_cell.length_c   1.000
_cell.angle_alpha   90.00
_cell.angle_beta   90.00
_cell.angle_gamma   90.00
#
_symmetry.space_group_name_H-M   'P 1'
#
loop_
_entity.id
_entity.type
_entity.pdbx_description
1 polymer ?
#
loop_
_entity_poly.entity_id
_entity_poly.type
_entity_poly.pdbx_seq_one_letter_code
_entity_poly.pdbx_strand_id
1 'polypeptide(L)'
;MIKRKILQEGREYTFRSYFELPYETDEILAQFDYSLIKQRLSLPRTTKQLNRLIELREKIEDILPLVGLSSETARRESLVAPVLLDIIRYCQCQLRFEYTVNVNSWLKGNLDYLMQSDRELLVIEAKNDDMTRGFTQLAVQLIAMSHIEERDILYGAVTMGDVWRFGKLDRERQTIFQDMNLFKVPDDLEDLVKAMVGILDGVEVESDRP
;
A
#
# COMPACT_ATOMS: atom_id res chain seq x y z
N MET A 1 26.01 10.45 6.94
CA MET A 1 26.02 8.97 7.02
C MET A 1 26.76 8.42 5.80
N ILE A 2 27.64 7.43 5.98
CA ILE A 2 28.28 6.73 4.85
C ILE A 2 27.19 5.86 4.23
N LYS A 3 26.75 6.15 2.98
CA LYS A 3 25.81 5.31 2.25
C LYS A 3 26.46 3.94 2.02
N ARG A 4 26.01 2.92 2.73
CA ARG A 4 26.41 1.53 2.45
C ARG A 4 25.83 1.12 1.10
N LYS A 5 26.66 0.63 0.17
CA LYS A 5 26.17 0.11 -1.11
C LYS A 5 25.57 -1.29 -0.87
N ILE A 6 24.25 -1.36 -0.90
CA ILE A 6 23.48 -2.60 -0.70
C ILE A 6 23.20 -3.26 -2.05
N LEU A 7 22.74 -2.47 -3.02
CA LEU A 7 22.41 -2.98 -4.35
C LEU A 7 23.68 -3.06 -5.21
N GLN A 8 23.85 -4.18 -5.89
CA GLN A 8 25.02 -4.47 -6.70
C GLN A 8 24.73 -4.19 -8.16
N GLU A 9 25.63 -3.46 -8.83
CA GLU A 9 25.58 -3.26 -10.27
C GLU A 9 25.66 -4.60 -11.01
N GLY A 10 24.85 -4.76 -12.05
CA GLY A 10 24.77 -6.00 -12.82
C GLY A 10 23.92 -7.11 -12.17
N ARG A 11 23.45 -6.92 -10.93
CA ARG A 11 22.48 -7.82 -10.30
C ARG A 11 21.06 -7.30 -10.49
N GLU A 12 20.15 -8.23 -10.74
CA GLU A 12 18.73 -7.93 -10.84
C GLU A 12 18.05 -8.12 -9.48
N TYR A 13 17.11 -7.20 -9.18
CA TYR A 13 16.25 -7.27 -8.00
C TYR A 13 14.80 -7.11 -8.44
N THR A 14 13.93 -7.96 -7.89
CA THR A 14 12.47 -7.80 -7.99
C THR A 14 11.93 -7.18 -6.71
N PHE A 15 10.68 -6.71 -6.72
CA PHE A 15 10.05 -6.18 -5.52
C PHE A 15 10.12 -7.16 -4.34
N ARG A 16 9.94 -8.45 -4.58
CA ARG A 16 10.09 -9.50 -3.56
C ARG A 16 11.49 -9.55 -2.94
N SER A 17 12.54 -9.24 -3.71
CA SER A 17 13.91 -9.22 -3.20
C SER A 17 14.04 -8.26 -2.01
N TYR A 18 13.33 -7.12 -2.02
CA TYR A 18 13.39 -6.12 -0.96
C TYR A 18 12.71 -6.56 0.34
N PHE A 19 11.75 -7.46 0.26
CA PHE A 19 11.21 -8.14 1.44
C PHE A 19 12.23 -9.10 2.06
N GLU A 20 13.05 -9.76 1.25
CA GLU A 20 14.01 -10.79 1.69
C GLU A 20 15.36 -10.20 2.15
N LEU A 21 15.70 -8.96 1.76
CA LEU A 21 16.96 -8.33 2.14
C LEU A 21 17.01 -8.06 3.66
N PRO A 22 18.14 -8.39 4.34
CA PRO A 22 18.29 -8.23 5.80
C PRO A 22 18.76 -6.80 6.17
N TYR A 23 18.16 -5.78 5.59
CA TYR A 23 18.50 -4.37 5.82
C TYR A 23 17.26 -3.59 6.28
N GLU A 24 17.50 -2.49 6.99
CA GLU A 24 16.43 -1.60 7.40
C GLU A 24 15.82 -0.85 6.20
N THR A 25 14.54 -0.47 6.33
CA THR A 25 13.80 0.21 5.26
C THR A 25 14.52 1.46 4.76
N ASP A 26 15.01 2.31 5.66
CA ASP A 26 15.70 3.55 5.32
C ASP A 26 17.04 3.31 4.58
N GLU A 27 17.77 2.24 4.93
CA GLU A 27 19.00 1.86 4.23
C GLU A 27 18.71 1.43 2.78
N ILE A 28 17.59 0.71 2.56
CA ILE A 28 17.16 0.29 1.22
C ILE A 28 16.70 1.50 0.42
N LEU A 29 15.86 2.36 0.98
CA LEU A 29 15.36 3.56 0.30
C LEU A 29 16.47 4.54 -0.08
N ALA A 30 17.51 4.64 0.75
CA ALA A 30 18.68 5.45 0.46
C ALA A 30 19.45 5.02 -0.81
N GLN A 31 19.27 3.76 -1.29
CA GLN A 31 19.84 3.31 -2.56
C GLN A 31 19.17 3.98 -3.78
N PHE A 32 17.96 4.49 -3.59
CA PHE A 32 17.15 5.20 -4.60
C PHE A 32 17.08 6.70 -4.33
N ASP A 33 17.91 7.23 -3.41
CA ASP A 33 17.93 8.63 -2.99
C ASP A 33 16.64 9.09 -2.28
N TYR A 34 15.88 8.17 -1.72
CA TYR A 34 14.71 8.46 -0.89
C TYR A 34 15.01 8.35 0.60
N SER A 35 14.37 9.20 1.39
CA SER A 35 14.36 9.14 2.85
C SER A 35 13.09 8.48 3.38
N LEU A 36 13.13 7.99 4.64
CA LEU A 36 11.98 7.45 5.36
C LEU A 36 11.62 8.36 6.54
N ILE A 37 10.35 8.75 6.62
CA ILE A 37 9.78 9.45 7.77
C ILE A 37 8.60 8.63 8.31
N LYS A 38 8.65 8.31 9.62
CA LYS A 38 7.56 7.64 10.33
C LYS A 38 6.75 8.69 11.07
N GLN A 39 5.49 8.88 10.69
CA GLN A 39 4.59 9.85 11.32
C GLN A 39 3.13 9.40 11.19
N ARG A 40 2.22 10.05 11.90
CA ARG A 40 0.79 9.89 11.64
C ARG A 40 0.44 10.64 10.37
N LEU A 41 -0.17 9.94 9.41
CA LEU A 41 -0.60 10.55 8.15
C LEU A 41 -2.03 11.09 8.29
N SER A 42 -2.23 12.32 7.80
CA SER A 42 -3.57 12.82 7.48
C SER A 42 -3.95 12.26 6.11
N LEU A 43 -4.69 11.16 6.09
CA LEU A 43 -5.13 10.53 4.85
C LEU A 43 -6.38 11.25 4.29
N PRO A 44 -6.51 11.37 2.95
CA PRO A 44 -7.76 11.77 2.32
C PRO A 44 -8.92 10.91 2.83
N ARG A 45 -10.08 11.50 3.08
CA ARG A 45 -11.25 10.76 3.55
C ARG A 45 -12.48 11.15 2.74
N THR A 46 -13.19 10.16 2.25
CA THR A 46 -14.48 10.42 1.57
C THR A 46 -15.57 10.78 2.56
N THR A 47 -16.47 11.66 2.11
CA THR A 47 -17.73 11.99 2.79
C THR A 47 -18.92 11.22 2.22
N LYS A 48 -18.70 10.37 1.20
CA LYS A 48 -19.73 9.52 0.60
C LYS A 48 -20.33 8.57 1.63
N GLN A 49 -21.64 8.29 1.47
CA GLN A 49 -22.28 7.24 2.25
C GLN A 49 -21.79 5.87 1.78
N LEU A 50 -21.34 5.05 2.71
CA LEU A 50 -20.83 3.71 2.49
C LEU A 50 -21.92 2.67 2.76
N ASN A 51 -22.95 2.63 1.91
CA ASN A 51 -24.19 1.88 2.13
C ASN A 51 -24.00 0.37 2.28
N ARG A 52 -22.89 -0.18 1.83
CA ARG A 52 -22.60 -1.63 1.86
C ARG A 52 -21.64 -2.03 2.97
N LEU A 53 -21.19 -1.08 3.76
CA LEU A 53 -20.16 -1.32 4.76
C LEU A 53 -20.63 -2.29 5.86
N ILE A 54 -21.91 -2.23 6.23
CA ILE A 54 -22.50 -3.15 7.23
C ILE A 54 -22.45 -4.57 6.70
N GLU A 55 -22.92 -4.80 5.47
CA GLU A 55 -22.89 -6.12 4.81
C GLU A 55 -21.46 -6.67 4.70
N LEU A 56 -20.50 -5.80 4.34
CA LEU A 56 -19.09 -6.20 4.24
C LEU A 56 -18.53 -6.60 5.61
N ARG A 57 -18.84 -5.84 6.66
CA ARG A 57 -18.41 -6.14 8.04
C ARG A 57 -18.98 -7.49 8.51
N GLU A 58 -20.29 -7.68 8.40
CA GLU A 58 -20.96 -8.92 8.75
C GLU A 58 -20.36 -10.12 8.01
N LYS A 59 -20.14 -9.98 6.71
CA LYS A 59 -19.50 -11.03 5.91
C LYS A 59 -18.09 -11.39 6.39
N ILE A 60 -17.28 -10.42 6.78
CA ILE A 60 -15.94 -10.65 7.30
C ILE A 60 -16.01 -11.32 8.67
N GLU A 61 -16.87 -10.84 9.57
CA GLU A 61 -17.07 -11.40 10.92
C GLU A 61 -17.55 -12.85 10.86
N ASP A 62 -18.46 -13.18 9.96
CA ASP A 62 -18.99 -14.54 9.75
C ASP A 62 -17.91 -15.51 9.20
N ILE A 63 -17.02 -15.02 8.35
CA ILE A 63 -15.99 -15.85 7.70
C ILE A 63 -14.78 -16.09 8.62
N LEU A 64 -14.38 -15.10 9.41
CA LEU A 64 -13.16 -15.14 10.23
C LEU A 64 -13.03 -16.42 11.10
N PRO A 65 -14.06 -16.91 11.81
CA PRO A 65 -13.94 -18.13 12.60
C PRO A 65 -13.94 -19.41 11.77
N LEU A 66 -14.25 -19.35 10.47
CA LEU A 66 -14.41 -20.52 9.59
C LEU A 66 -13.20 -20.75 8.67
N VAL A 67 -12.30 -19.75 8.54
CA VAL A 67 -11.16 -19.79 7.61
C VAL A 67 -9.83 -19.81 8.35
N GLY A 68 -8.96 -20.75 7.99
CA GLY A 68 -7.57 -20.78 8.47
C GLY A 68 -6.74 -19.71 7.73
N LEU A 69 -6.29 -18.70 8.45
CA LEU A 69 -5.53 -17.56 7.89
C LEU A 69 -4.00 -17.76 7.95
N SER A 70 -3.54 -19.00 7.80
CA SER A 70 -2.12 -19.36 7.93
C SER A 70 -1.29 -19.08 6.67
N SER A 71 -1.93 -18.82 5.53
CA SER A 71 -1.23 -18.54 4.27
C SER A 71 -1.61 -17.15 3.75
N GLU A 72 -0.68 -16.54 2.97
CA GLU A 72 -0.92 -15.28 2.28
C GLU A 72 -2.14 -15.37 1.35
N THR A 73 -2.27 -16.47 0.60
CA THR A 73 -3.43 -16.70 -0.28
C THR A 73 -4.74 -16.69 0.50
N ALA A 74 -4.82 -17.42 1.64
CA ALA A 74 -6.04 -17.42 2.46
C ALA A 74 -6.41 -16.02 2.95
N ARG A 75 -5.43 -15.22 3.38
CA ARG A 75 -5.65 -13.83 3.81
C ARG A 75 -6.08 -12.93 2.64
N ARG A 76 -5.43 -13.06 1.48
CA ARG A 76 -5.79 -12.32 0.27
C ARG A 76 -7.22 -12.57 -0.16
N GLU A 77 -7.62 -13.83 -0.26
CA GLU A 77 -8.95 -14.22 -0.76
C GLU A 77 -10.07 -13.92 0.24
N SER A 78 -9.82 -14.16 1.54
CA SER A 78 -10.87 -14.06 2.56
C SER A 78 -11.04 -12.66 3.14
N LEU A 79 -9.99 -11.84 3.19
CA LEU A 79 -10.01 -10.53 3.86
C LEU A 79 -9.67 -9.38 2.91
N VAL A 80 -8.60 -9.49 2.12
CA VAL A 80 -8.13 -8.38 1.29
C VAL A 80 -9.06 -8.18 0.10
N ALA A 81 -9.26 -9.21 -0.72
CA ALA A 81 -10.07 -9.11 -1.94
C ALA A 81 -11.52 -8.65 -1.68
N PRO A 82 -12.25 -9.14 -0.67
CA PRO A 82 -13.58 -8.64 -0.35
C PRO A 82 -13.63 -7.13 -0.07
N VAL A 83 -12.65 -6.59 0.67
CA VAL A 83 -12.55 -5.16 0.95
C VAL A 83 -12.32 -4.38 -0.35
N LEU A 84 -11.35 -4.81 -1.17
CA LEU A 84 -11.02 -4.11 -2.43
C LEU A 84 -12.16 -4.15 -3.45
N LEU A 85 -12.85 -5.30 -3.57
CA LEU A 85 -14.00 -5.46 -4.46
C LEU A 85 -15.20 -4.59 -4.06
N ASP A 86 -15.33 -4.25 -2.79
CA ASP A 86 -16.37 -3.33 -2.34
C ASP A 86 -15.96 -1.87 -2.58
N ILE A 87 -14.68 -1.53 -2.38
CA ILE A 87 -14.14 -0.18 -2.63
C ILE A 87 -14.30 0.24 -4.09
N ILE A 88 -14.03 -0.64 -5.07
CA ILE A 88 -14.16 -0.28 -6.50
C ILE A 88 -15.58 0.16 -6.89
N ARG A 89 -16.59 -0.23 -6.13
CA ARG A 89 -17.99 0.19 -6.35
C ARG A 89 -18.25 1.61 -5.90
N TYR A 90 -17.54 2.09 -4.88
CA TYR A 90 -17.67 3.47 -4.39
C TYR A 90 -16.91 4.47 -5.25
N CYS A 91 -15.71 4.11 -5.72
CA CYS A 91 -14.85 5.01 -6.51
C CYS A 91 -14.98 4.81 -8.03
N GLN A 92 -15.67 3.76 -8.50
CA GLN A 92 -15.76 3.39 -9.93
C GLN A 92 -14.37 3.22 -10.56
N CYS A 93 -13.39 2.73 -9.78
CA CYS A 93 -12.00 2.57 -10.18
C CYS A 93 -11.73 1.15 -10.71
N GLN A 94 -10.63 1.01 -11.44
CA GLN A 94 -10.15 -0.28 -11.90
C GLN A 94 -9.33 -0.95 -10.80
N LEU A 95 -9.50 -2.26 -10.63
CA LEU A 95 -8.67 -3.10 -9.78
C LEU A 95 -7.92 -4.09 -10.66
N ARG A 96 -6.60 -4.05 -10.59
CA ARG A 96 -5.70 -4.97 -11.29
C ARG A 96 -4.99 -5.86 -10.29
N PHE A 97 -4.91 -7.14 -10.61
CA PHE A 97 -4.23 -8.15 -9.82
C PHE A 97 -2.90 -8.50 -10.47
N GLU A 98 -1.86 -8.73 -9.68
CA GLU A 98 -0.54 -9.14 -10.15
C GLU A 98 -0.01 -8.23 -11.29
N TYR A 99 -0.17 -6.91 -11.12
CA TYR A 99 0.17 -5.94 -12.15
C TYR A 99 1.69 -5.83 -12.33
N THR A 100 2.18 -6.18 -13.52
CA THR A 100 3.61 -6.18 -13.81
C THR A 100 4.14 -4.75 -14.02
N VAL A 101 5.19 -4.42 -13.30
CA VAL A 101 5.97 -3.18 -13.42
C VAL A 101 7.40 -3.52 -13.80
N ASN A 102 7.96 -2.79 -14.78
CA ASN A 102 9.34 -2.96 -15.21
C ASN A 102 9.94 -1.60 -15.59
N VAL A 103 10.67 -0.99 -14.66
CA VAL A 103 11.37 0.28 -14.86
C VAL A 103 12.84 0.03 -15.25
N ASN A 104 13.54 -0.79 -14.47
CA ASN A 104 14.94 -1.15 -14.69
C ASN A 104 15.28 -2.46 -13.94
N SER A 105 16.58 -2.82 -13.91
CA SER A 105 17.05 -4.05 -13.26
C SER A 105 16.80 -4.11 -11.73
N TRP A 106 16.54 -2.98 -11.08
CA TRP A 106 16.30 -2.90 -9.64
C TRP A 106 14.84 -2.60 -9.29
N LEU A 107 14.07 -2.05 -10.22
CA LEU A 107 12.69 -1.63 -10.02
C LEU A 107 11.77 -2.40 -10.97
N LYS A 108 11.50 -3.65 -10.65
CA LYS A 108 10.63 -4.54 -11.44
C LYS A 108 9.98 -5.61 -10.59
N GLY A 109 8.88 -6.17 -11.07
CA GLY A 109 8.11 -7.24 -10.44
C GLY A 109 6.63 -7.01 -10.55
N ASN A 110 5.84 -7.72 -9.76
CA ASN A 110 4.40 -7.59 -9.73
C ASN A 110 3.95 -6.85 -8.48
N LEU A 111 2.94 -6.00 -8.64
CA LEU A 111 2.15 -5.44 -7.54
C LEU A 111 1.01 -6.43 -7.26
N ASP A 112 0.77 -6.80 -6.01
CA ASP A 112 -0.34 -7.71 -5.68
C ASP A 112 -1.67 -7.14 -6.14
N TYR A 113 -1.90 -5.85 -5.86
CA TYR A 113 -3.07 -5.13 -6.35
C TYR A 113 -2.70 -3.69 -6.72
N LEU A 114 -3.25 -3.22 -7.82
CA LEU A 114 -3.23 -1.82 -8.23
C LEU A 114 -4.67 -1.35 -8.42
N MET A 115 -5.09 -0.37 -7.63
CA MET A 115 -6.35 0.33 -7.82
C MET A 115 -6.08 1.65 -8.54
N GLN A 116 -6.84 1.94 -9.57
CA GLN A 116 -6.63 3.11 -10.42
C GLN A 116 -7.96 3.75 -10.80
N SER A 117 -8.13 5.01 -10.47
CA SER A 117 -9.20 5.89 -10.95
C SER A 117 -8.66 6.88 -11.98
N ASP A 118 -9.54 7.71 -12.54
CA ASP A 118 -9.12 8.82 -13.41
C ASP A 118 -8.28 9.87 -12.66
N ARG A 119 -8.37 9.92 -11.34
CA ARG A 119 -7.74 10.92 -10.48
C ARG A 119 -6.49 10.41 -9.80
N GLU A 120 -6.56 9.23 -9.20
CA GLU A 120 -5.52 8.71 -8.31
C GLU A 120 -5.32 7.21 -8.47
N LEU A 121 -4.21 6.73 -7.92
CA LEU A 121 -3.93 5.31 -7.80
C LEU A 121 -3.55 4.94 -6.35
N LEU A 122 -3.72 3.66 -6.04
CA LEU A 122 -3.34 3.09 -4.77
C LEU A 122 -2.70 1.71 -5.00
N VAL A 123 -1.45 1.57 -4.57
CA VAL A 123 -0.72 0.28 -4.58
C VAL A 123 -1.00 -0.46 -3.29
N ILE A 124 -1.32 -1.76 -3.38
CA ILE A 124 -1.54 -2.59 -2.20
C ILE A 124 -0.66 -3.82 -2.27
N GLU A 125 0.11 -4.01 -1.22
CA GLU A 125 0.98 -5.17 -1.00
C GLU A 125 0.41 -6.03 0.12
N ALA A 126 0.13 -7.29 -0.18
CA ALA A 126 -0.40 -8.25 0.79
C ALA A 126 0.72 -9.17 1.32
N LYS A 127 0.72 -9.42 2.62
CA LYS A 127 1.69 -10.30 3.28
C LYS A 127 1.00 -11.25 4.25
N ASN A 128 1.66 -12.37 4.50
CA ASN A 128 1.24 -13.31 5.55
C ASN A 128 1.75 -12.88 6.92
N ASP A 129 2.97 -12.38 6.97
CA ASP A 129 3.70 -11.97 8.16
C ASP A 129 4.59 -10.74 7.84
N ASP A 130 5.34 -10.27 8.82
CA ASP A 130 6.34 -9.19 8.73
C ASP A 130 5.88 -7.94 7.94
N MET A 131 4.96 -7.20 8.55
CA MET A 131 4.48 -5.93 8.01
C MET A 131 5.61 -4.90 7.78
N THR A 132 6.72 -4.98 8.52
CA THR A 132 7.84 -4.05 8.36
C THR A 132 8.58 -4.30 7.05
N ARG A 133 8.90 -5.55 6.76
CA ARG A 133 9.50 -5.93 5.47
C ARG A 133 8.53 -5.77 4.32
N GLY A 134 7.23 -6.07 4.54
CA GLY A 134 6.17 -5.77 3.58
C GLY A 134 6.10 -4.29 3.24
N PHE A 135 6.27 -3.41 4.24
CA PHE A 135 6.33 -1.97 4.00
C PHE A 135 7.57 -1.57 3.18
N THR A 136 8.73 -2.20 3.40
CA THR A 136 9.93 -1.96 2.58
C THR A 136 9.66 -2.30 1.11
N GLN A 137 9.03 -3.43 0.84
CA GLN A 137 8.65 -3.81 -0.53
C GLN A 137 7.67 -2.81 -1.14
N LEU A 138 6.61 -2.43 -0.41
CA LEU A 138 5.65 -1.41 -0.84
C LEU A 138 6.35 -0.07 -1.17
N ALA A 139 7.26 0.37 -0.32
CA ALA A 139 7.98 1.63 -0.54
C ALA A 139 8.78 1.62 -1.84
N VAL A 140 9.44 0.50 -2.17
CA VAL A 140 10.15 0.35 -3.45
C VAL A 140 9.18 0.26 -4.62
N GLN A 141 8.01 -0.35 -4.45
CA GLN A 141 6.94 -0.34 -5.46
C GLN A 141 6.45 1.08 -5.75
N LEU A 142 6.25 1.90 -4.71
CA LEU A 142 5.88 3.31 -4.87
C LEU A 142 6.97 4.10 -5.61
N ILE A 143 8.27 3.85 -5.32
CA ILE A 143 9.37 4.45 -6.06
C ILE A 143 9.31 4.01 -7.54
N ALA A 144 9.09 2.73 -7.83
CA ALA A 144 8.96 2.28 -9.21
C ALA A 144 7.77 2.95 -9.92
N MET A 145 6.61 3.05 -9.26
CA MET A 145 5.43 3.73 -9.81
C MET A 145 5.68 5.22 -10.04
N SER A 146 6.49 5.89 -9.22
CA SER A 146 6.82 7.31 -9.43
C SER A 146 7.66 7.57 -10.70
N HIS A 147 8.28 6.55 -11.28
CA HIS A 147 8.95 6.65 -12.59
C HIS A 147 7.98 6.47 -13.77
N ILE A 148 6.79 5.95 -13.55
CA ILE A 148 5.80 5.65 -14.59
C ILE A 148 4.68 6.69 -14.58
N GLU A 149 4.28 7.12 -13.39
CA GLU A 149 3.19 8.05 -13.16
C GLU A 149 3.73 9.48 -12.98
N GLU A 150 3.00 10.47 -13.48
CA GLU A 150 3.41 11.88 -13.39
C GLU A 150 3.00 12.56 -12.07
N ARG A 151 2.36 11.83 -11.17
CA ARG A 151 1.86 12.36 -9.88
C ARG A 151 3.00 12.62 -8.90
N ASP A 152 2.90 13.72 -8.17
CA ASP A 152 3.89 14.08 -7.14
C ASP A 152 3.70 13.27 -5.85
N ILE A 153 2.45 12.92 -5.55
CA ILE A 153 2.08 12.12 -4.38
C ILE A 153 1.53 10.77 -4.85
N LEU A 154 2.07 9.69 -4.29
CA LEU A 154 1.56 8.35 -4.51
C LEU A 154 1.23 7.70 -3.17
N TYR A 155 0.10 7.00 -3.10
CA TYR A 155 -0.31 6.28 -1.91
C TYR A 155 -0.16 4.78 -2.10
N GLY A 156 0.10 4.09 -1.00
CA GLY A 156 0.07 2.64 -0.95
C GLY A 156 -0.34 2.13 0.43
N ALA A 157 -0.69 0.87 0.49
CA ALA A 157 -0.96 0.19 1.75
C ALA A 157 -0.32 -1.20 1.76
N VAL A 158 0.27 -1.58 2.89
CA VAL A 158 0.65 -2.96 3.17
C VAL A 158 -0.37 -3.56 4.11
N THR A 159 -0.74 -4.83 3.87
CA THR A 159 -1.75 -5.51 4.67
C THR A 159 -1.41 -6.97 4.93
N MET A 160 -1.86 -7.46 6.07
CA MET A 160 -1.97 -8.88 6.39
C MET A 160 -3.42 -9.38 6.35
N GLY A 161 -4.32 -8.59 5.76
CA GLY A 161 -5.75 -8.85 5.69
C GLY A 161 -6.52 -8.25 6.87
N ASP A 162 -6.16 -8.63 8.07
CA ASP A 162 -6.73 -8.16 9.33
C ASP A 162 -6.13 -6.85 9.86
N VAL A 163 -4.95 -6.46 9.35
CA VAL A 163 -4.27 -5.21 9.72
C VAL A 163 -3.72 -4.53 8.47
N TRP A 164 -3.89 -3.20 8.38
CA TRP A 164 -3.46 -2.38 7.26
C TRP A 164 -2.62 -1.20 7.74
N ARG A 165 -1.57 -0.86 6.97
CA ARG A 165 -0.73 0.32 7.18
C ARG A 165 -0.55 1.07 5.88
N PHE A 166 -0.78 2.38 5.90
CA PHE A 166 -0.55 3.23 4.75
C PHE A 166 0.88 3.74 4.65
N GLY A 167 1.27 4.01 3.41
CA GLY A 167 2.46 4.76 3.05
C GLY A 167 2.13 5.82 2.01
N LYS A 168 2.92 6.87 1.99
CA LYS A 168 2.84 7.96 1.02
C LYS A 168 4.23 8.24 0.46
N LEU A 169 4.36 8.30 -0.85
CA LEU A 169 5.54 8.83 -1.51
C LEU A 169 5.29 10.29 -1.87
N ASP A 170 6.25 11.15 -1.56
CA ASP A 170 6.34 12.52 -2.04
C ASP A 170 7.56 12.60 -2.96
N ARG A 171 7.31 12.78 -4.25
CA ARG A 171 8.35 12.80 -5.29
C ARG A 171 9.25 14.02 -5.16
N GLU A 172 8.65 15.19 -4.93
CA GLU A 172 9.40 16.45 -4.84
C GLU A 172 10.38 16.43 -3.67
N ARG A 173 9.96 15.88 -2.53
CA ARG A 173 10.79 15.74 -1.34
C ARG A 173 11.68 14.49 -1.35
N GLN A 174 11.54 13.61 -2.34
CA GLN A 174 12.16 12.28 -2.35
C GLN A 174 12.01 11.56 -1.00
N THR A 175 10.78 11.51 -0.51
CA THR A 175 10.49 11.01 0.85
C THR A 175 9.35 10.00 0.81
N ILE A 176 9.58 8.88 1.48
CA ILE A 176 8.54 7.90 1.82
C ILE A 176 8.08 8.19 3.25
N PHE A 177 6.80 8.40 3.41
CA PHE A 177 6.16 8.53 4.72
C PHE A 177 5.47 7.21 5.08
N GLN A 178 5.80 6.68 6.25
CA GLN A 178 5.14 5.51 6.82
C GLN A 178 4.14 5.96 7.88
N ASP A 179 2.88 5.57 7.74
CA ASP A 179 1.88 5.85 8.76
C ASP A 179 2.18 5.05 10.04
N MET A 180 2.16 5.75 11.17
CA MET A 180 2.25 5.12 12.49
C MET A 180 0.92 4.48 12.92
N ASN A 181 -0.20 4.90 12.33
CA ASN A 181 -1.50 4.28 12.58
C ASN A 181 -1.59 2.93 11.87
N LEU A 182 -2.38 2.05 12.48
CA LEU A 182 -2.82 0.78 11.91
C LEU A 182 -4.33 0.77 11.86
N PHE A 183 -4.88 0.20 10.80
CA PHE A 183 -6.30 -0.05 10.67
C PHE A 183 -6.55 -1.54 10.84
N LYS A 184 -7.36 -1.91 11.82
CA LYS A 184 -7.75 -3.29 12.09
C LYS A 184 -9.08 -3.62 11.40
N VAL A 185 -9.15 -4.76 10.78
CA VAL A 185 -10.37 -5.28 10.17
C VAL A 185 -10.87 -6.47 10.99
N PRO A 186 -12.14 -6.47 11.44
CA PRO A 186 -13.23 -5.58 11.02
C PRO A 186 -13.40 -4.28 11.83
N ASP A 187 -12.66 -4.05 12.92
CA ASP A 187 -12.90 -2.96 13.88
C ASP A 187 -12.87 -1.56 13.21
N ASP A 188 -11.80 -1.26 12.48
CA ASP A 188 -11.56 0.03 11.82
C ASP A 188 -11.96 0.01 10.33
N LEU A 189 -12.83 -0.94 9.91
CA LEU A 189 -13.19 -1.12 8.49
C LEU A 189 -13.75 0.15 7.86
N GLU A 190 -14.58 0.90 8.59
CA GLU A 190 -15.16 2.15 8.09
C GLU A 190 -14.08 3.20 7.80
N ASP A 191 -13.17 3.39 8.73
CA ASP A 191 -12.07 4.34 8.58
C ASP A 191 -11.11 3.95 7.47
N LEU A 192 -10.82 2.65 7.32
CA LEU A 192 -10.03 2.10 6.23
C LEU A 192 -10.67 2.39 4.87
N VAL A 193 -11.96 2.06 4.71
CA VAL A 193 -12.69 2.26 3.45
C VAL A 193 -12.84 3.75 3.14
N LYS A 194 -13.12 4.60 4.14
CA LYS A 194 -13.17 6.06 3.95
C LYS A 194 -11.83 6.62 3.45
N ALA A 195 -10.71 6.13 3.99
CA ALA A 195 -9.38 6.56 3.55
C ALA A 195 -9.09 6.10 2.11
N MET A 196 -9.31 4.83 1.80
CA MET A 196 -9.02 4.30 0.46
C MET A 196 -9.89 4.94 -0.63
N VAL A 197 -11.18 5.11 -0.37
CA VAL A 197 -12.10 5.81 -1.29
C VAL A 197 -11.71 7.28 -1.41
N GLY A 198 -11.35 7.94 -0.30
CA GLY A 198 -10.91 9.33 -0.32
C GLY A 198 -9.65 9.54 -1.16
N ILE A 199 -8.66 8.65 -1.05
CA ILE A 199 -7.46 8.65 -1.89
C ILE A 199 -7.86 8.51 -3.37
N LEU A 200 -8.64 7.48 -3.72
CA LEU A 200 -9.00 7.19 -5.11
C LEU A 200 -9.93 8.24 -5.74
N ASP A 201 -10.73 8.94 -4.95
CA ASP A 201 -11.54 10.08 -5.40
C ASP A 201 -10.71 11.37 -5.57
N GLY A 202 -9.44 11.39 -5.15
CA GLY A 202 -8.58 12.56 -5.18
C GLY A 202 -9.06 13.65 -4.21
N VAL A 203 -9.57 13.25 -3.04
CA VAL A 203 -9.97 14.21 -2.00
C VAL A 203 -8.71 14.91 -1.47
N GLU A 204 -8.71 16.23 -1.54
CA GLU A 204 -7.60 17.02 -0.99
C GLU A 204 -7.57 16.91 0.53
N VAL A 205 -6.40 16.70 1.08
CA VAL A 205 -6.16 16.86 2.52
C VAL A 205 -5.82 18.33 2.74
N GLU A 206 -6.54 19.01 3.63
CA GLU A 206 -6.09 20.33 4.08
C GLU A 206 -4.64 20.19 4.51
N SER A 207 -3.75 20.82 3.75
CA SER A 207 -2.31 20.66 3.94
C SER A 207 -1.96 21.06 5.37
N ASP A 208 -1.29 20.17 6.11
CA ASP A 208 -0.39 20.56 7.19
C ASP A 208 0.70 21.48 6.59
N ARG A 209 0.33 22.72 6.28
CA ARG A 209 1.33 23.76 6.04
C ARG A 209 1.90 24.13 7.40
N PRO A 210 3.21 24.10 7.54
CA PRO A 210 3.86 24.51 8.78
C PRO A 210 3.58 25.96 9.14
#